data_b11121e00467d2d67de3f692642d2d80
#
_entry.id   b11121e00467d2d67de3f692642d2d80
#
_cell.length_a   1.000
_cell.length_b   1.000
_cell.length_c   1.000
_cell.angle_alpha   90.00
_cell.angle_beta   90.00
_cell.angle_gamma   90.00
#
_symmetry.space_group_name_H-M   'P 1'
#
loop_
_entity.id
_entity.type
_entity.pdbx_description
1 polymer ?
#
loop_
_entity_poly.entity_id
_entity_poly.type
_entity_poly.pdbx_seq_one_letter_code
_entity_poly.pdbx_strand_id
1 'polypeptide(L)'
;MRRQYALILFPLVLLAPPSCPAQQDSLKKAVSGYIREEGSGHVINYARIELQNAMGTPIAFAYSDGNGEYEFDDIGGDCYLAVQHEGYVTLREFVRPDGSGHVYKDLFLRPVSRDSTSESVKPVSEHELGIPPKAREMFEKGIQLVVEKSDYRGAVAQFTRAIAKYPSYYEAYAAMGLAQNRLGDAAAAEASLRKSIELSAENYSQAMIDLASMYNGQKRFADAEPLSRKVIALDASSWRGQYELAVALSGQQRFKEAVTSATAARDLKPENPPVYLLLYNLHIHIEDYPAALCDADAYLKLTPDGATADRVRKMQEQIQKAVQSAGGNPPSSPQM
;
A
#
# COMPACT_ATOMS: atom_id res chain seq x y z
N MET A 1 -6.58 -42.58 66.45
CA MET A 1 -7.23 -41.65 65.45
C MET A 1 -6.19 -41.32 64.38
N ARG A 2 -6.22 -42.03 63.25
CA ARG A 2 -5.35 -41.76 62.09
C ARG A 2 -6.09 -40.91 61.10
N ARG A 3 -5.61 -39.67 60.87
CA ARG A 3 -6.10 -38.81 59.79
C ARG A 3 -5.35 -39.17 58.49
N GLN A 4 -6.10 -39.70 57.55
CA GLN A 4 -5.61 -39.88 56.18
C GLN A 4 -5.71 -38.54 55.44
N TYR A 5 -4.59 -38.07 54.90
CA TYR A 5 -4.57 -36.95 53.95
C TYR A 5 -4.68 -37.54 52.56
N ALA A 6 -5.77 -37.22 51.89
CA ALA A 6 -5.97 -37.55 50.46
C ALA A 6 -5.15 -36.52 49.63
N LEU A 7 -4.15 -36.99 48.91
CA LEU A 7 -3.46 -36.23 47.88
C LEU A 7 -4.42 -36.11 46.68
N ILE A 8 -4.88 -34.91 46.43
CA ILE A 8 -5.61 -34.57 45.18
C ILE A 8 -4.51 -34.23 44.16
N LEU A 9 -4.23 -35.17 43.24
CA LEU A 9 -3.43 -34.92 42.05
C LEU A 9 -4.31 -34.12 41.05
N PHE A 10 -4.01 -32.83 40.91
CA PHE A 10 -4.48 -32.04 39.78
C PHE A 10 -3.71 -32.47 38.52
N PRO A 11 -4.39 -32.78 37.39
CA PRO A 11 -3.70 -33.01 36.14
C PRO A 11 -3.09 -31.67 35.68
N LEU A 12 -1.78 -31.68 35.51
CA LEU A 12 -1.02 -30.60 34.84
C LEU A 12 -1.47 -30.57 33.37
N VAL A 13 -2.41 -29.69 33.08
CA VAL A 13 -2.74 -29.37 31.69
C VAL A 13 -1.56 -28.57 31.14
N LEU A 14 -0.71 -29.21 30.37
CA LEU A 14 0.26 -28.54 29.50
C LEU A 14 -0.53 -27.68 28.50
N LEU A 15 -0.75 -26.43 28.82
CA LEU A 15 -1.15 -25.43 27.83
C LEU A 15 0.02 -25.30 26.84
N ALA A 16 -0.15 -25.86 25.66
CA ALA A 16 0.72 -25.57 24.53
C ALA A 16 0.72 -24.04 24.33
N PRO A 17 1.88 -23.42 24.03
CA PRO A 17 1.92 -22.00 23.72
C PRO A 17 0.95 -21.73 22.57
N PRO A 18 0.24 -20.58 22.58
CA PRO A 18 -0.62 -20.22 21.48
C PRO A 18 0.25 -20.21 20.22
N SER A 19 -0.03 -21.12 19.30
CA SER A 19 0.58 -21.11 17.98
C SER A 19 0.12 -19.83 17.31
N CYS A 20 1.06 -18.96 16.95
CA CYS A 20 0.78 -17.92 15.95
C CYS A 20 0.03 -18.58 14.81
N PRO A 21 -1.08 -18.02 14.35
CA PRO A 21 -1.76 -18.56 13.18
C PRO A 21 -0.71 -18.72 12.08
N ALA A 22 -0.44 -19.97 11.70
CA ALA A 22 0.52 -20.26 10.66
C ALA A 22 0.06 -19.50 9.42
N GLN A 23 0.80 -18.46 9.04
CA GLN A 23 0.70 -17.93 7.70
C GLN A 23 0.95 -19.12 6.78
N GLN A 24 -0.10 -19.57 6.10
CA GLN A 24 0.10 -20.42 4.95
C GLN A 24 1.05 -19.68 4.03
N ASP A 25 2.26 -20.18 3.86
CA ASP A 25 3.17 -19.75 2.81
C ASP A 25 2.47 -20.07 1.47
N SER A 26 1.51 -19.24 1.09
CA SER A 26 1.10 -19.16 -0.29
C SER A 26 2.32 -18.60 -1.01
N LEU A 27 2.96 -19.44 -1.82
CA LEU A 27 4.03 -19.02 -2.73
C LEU A 27 3.57 -17.72 -3.39
N LYS A 28 4.29 -16.63 -3.07
CA LYS A 28 4.02 -15.31 -3.67
C LYS A 28 4.09 -15.50 -5.18
N LYS A 29 2.99 -15.18 -5.84
CA LYS A 29 2.91 -15.27 -7.30
C LYS A 29 3.18 -13.90 -7.86
N ALA A 30 4.20 -13.78 -8.66
CA ALA A 30 4.59 -12.54 -9.32
C ALA A 30 4.46 -12.66 -10.83
N VAL A 31 4.29 -11.54 -11.52
CA VAL A 31 4.38 -11.46 -12.97
C VAL A 31 5.28 -10.29 -13.35
N SER A 32 6.24 -10.55 -14.24
CA SER A 32 7.09 -9.52 -14.82
C SER A 32 7.29 -9.76 -16.31
N GLY A 33 7.88 -8.80 -17.01
CA GLY A 33 8.21 -8.90 -18.42
C GLY A 33 8.50 -7.54 -19.04
N TYR A 34 8.56 -7.51 -20.35
CA TYR A 34 8.80 -6.29 -21.12
C TYR A 34 7.58 -5.91 -21.94
N ILE A 35 7.42 -4.60 -22.13
CA ILE A 35 6.44 -4.06 -23.07
C ILE A 35 7.18 -3.65 -24.33
N ARG A 36 6.75 -4.22 -25.45
CA ARG A 36 7.36 -4.03 -26.76
C ARG A 36 6.33 -3.70 -27.82
N GLU A 37 6.75 -3.03 -28.87
CA GLU A 37 5.94 -2.81 -30.06
C GLU A 37 5.87 -4.09 -30.90
N GLU A 38 4.65 -4.48 -31.30
CA GLU A 38 4.43 -5.62 -32.19
C GLU A 38 5.06 -5.34 -33.58
N GLY A 39 5.90 -6.26 -34.05
CA GLY A 39 6.56 -6.19 -35.36
C GLY A 39 7.93 -5.54 -35.33
N SER A 40 8.14 -4.43 -34.65
CA SER A 40 9.47 -3.77 -34.54
C SER A 40 10.30 -4.28 -33.38
N GLY A 41 9.63 -4.77 -32.31
CA GLY A 41 10.28 -5.16 -31.06
C GLY A 41 10.82 -3.98 -30.23
N HIS A 42 10.56 -2.74 -30.66
CA HIS A 42 10.96 -1.55 -29.89
C HIS A 42 10.35 -1.58 -28.50
N VAL A 43 11.15 -1.21 -27.51
CA VAL A 43 10.75 -1.13 -26.12
C VAL A 43 9.78 0.04 -25.94
N ILE A 44 8.69 -0.18 -25.22
CA ILE A 44 7.71 0.85 -24.89
C ILE A 44 7.83 1.19 -23.41
N ASN A 45 8.35 2.39 -23.16
CA ASN A 45 8.61 2.92 -21.83
C ASN A 45 7.37 3.62 -21.28
N TYR A 46 7.20 3.60 -19.96
CA TYR A 46 6.15 4.33 -19.25
C TYR A 46 4.72 3.98 -19.70
N ALA A 47 4.54 2.79 -20.28
CA ALA A 47 3.20 2.26 -20.54
C ALA A 47 2.52 1.97 -19.21
N ARG A 48 1.24 2.35 -19.10
CA ARG A 48 0.43 2.01 -17.92
C ARG A 48 -0.06 0.57 -18.03
N ILE A 49 0.28 -0.22 -17.03
CA ILE A 49 -0.20 -1.60 -16.89
C ILE A 49 -1.16 -1.66 -15.71
N GLU A 50 -2.35 -2.17 -15.95
CA GLU A 50 -3.37 -2.40 -14.94
C GLU A 50 -3.53 -3.90 -14.71
N LEU A 51 -3.28 -4.35 -13.49
CA LEU A 51 -3.57 -5.71 -13.07
C LEU A 51 -5.05 -5.81 -12.71
N GLN A 52 -5.76 -6.72 -13.34
CA GLN A 52 -7.19 -6.95 -13.13
C GLN A 52 -7.42 -8.38 -12.64
N ASN A 53 -8.38 -8.59 -11.73
CA ASN A 53 -8.82 -9.94 -11.35
C ASN A 53 -9.53 -10.67 -12.52
N ALA A 54 -9.89 -11.92 -12.31
CA ALA A 54 -10.58 -12.74 -13.31
C ALA A 54 -11.93 -12.13 -13.79
N MET A 55 -12.55 -11.26 -12.98
CA MET A 55 -13.78 -10.53 -13.33
C MET A 55 -13.53 -9.20 -14.03
N GLY A 56 -12.26 -8.81 -14.26
CA GLY A 56 -11.88 -7.58 -14.91
C GLY A 56 -11.87 -6.35 -14.01
N THR A 57 -11.97 -6.53 -12.69
CA THR A 57 -11.84 -5.45 -11.73
C THR A 57 -10.37 -5.11 -11.52
N PRO A 58 -9.94 -3.84 -11.60
CA PRO A 58 -8.58 -3.44 -11.32
C PRO A 58 -8.18 -3.78 -9.88
N ILE A 59 -6.98 -4.36 -9.72
CA ILE A 59 -6.40 -4.72 -8.41
C ILE A 59 -5.21 -3.81 -8.11
N ALA A 60 -4.36 -3.58 -9.13
CA ALA A 60 -3.16 -2.77 -9.02
C ALA A 60 -2.82 -2.14 -10.37
N PHE A 61 -1.91 -1.18 -10.38
CA PHE A 61 -1.34 -0.66 -11.61
C PHE A 61 0.16 -0.40 -11.43
N ALA A 62 0.90 -0.50 -12.51
CA ALA A 62 2.31 -0.17 -12.62
C ALA A 62 2.57 0.61 -13.91
N TYR A 63 3.77 1.14 -14.04
CA TYR A 63 4.27 1.69 -15.30
C TYR A 63 5.52 0.92 -15.70
N SER A 64 5.69 0.65 -16.99
CA SER A 64 6.97 0.12 -17.46
C SER A 64 8.08 1.16 -17.22
N ASP A 65 9.26 0.69 -16.88
CA ASP A 65 10.43 1.53 -16.65
C ASP A 65 11.06 2.06 -17.95
N GLY A 66 12.23 2.72 -17.85
CA GLY A 66 13.00 3.22 -18.99
C GLY A 66 13.51 2.14 -19.95
N ASN A 67 13.45 0.86 -19.57
CA ASN A 67 13.79 -0.30 -20.39
C ASN A 67 12.54 -1.07 -20.84
N GLY A 68 11.35 -0.56 -20.52
CA GLY A 68 10.07 -1.20 -20.81
C GLY A 68 9.73 -2.36 -19.89
N GLU A 69 10.48 -2.56 -18.82
CA GLU A 69 10.25 -3.62 -17.85
C GLU A 69 9.09 -3.27 -16.91
N TYR A 70 8.28 -4.26 -16.55
CA TYR A 70 7.22 -4.13 -15.57
C TYR A 70 7.23 -5.32 -14.62
N GLU A 71 6.74 -5.11 -13.40
CA GLU A 71 6.63 -6.14 -12.38
C GLU A 71 5.40 -5.90 -11.49
N PHE A 72 4.71 -6.98 -11.17
CA PHE A 72 3.69 -7.04 -10.12
C PHE A 72 4.02 -8.18 -9.18
N ASP A 73 4.19 -7.85 -7.91
CA ASP A 73 4.26 -8.82 -6.83
C ASP A 73 2.86 -9.22 -6.37
N ASP A 74 2.69 -10.48 -6.03
CA ASP A 74 1.48 -11.05 -5.43
C ASP A 74 0.19 -10.88 -6.27
N ILE A 75 0.15 -11.60 -7.41
CA ILE A 75 -1.01 -11.57 -8.32
C ILE A 75 -2.17 -12.49 -7.91
N GLY A 76 -2.15 -13.07 -6.71
CA GLY A 76 -3.27 -13.79 -6.08
C GLY A 76 -3.82 -15.01 -6.84
N GLY A 77 -3.70 -15.08 -8.16
CA GLY A 77 -4.26 -16.14 -9.00
C GLY A 77 -4.42 -15.72 -10.46
N ASP A 78 -5.37 -16.32 -11.15
CA ASP A 78 -5.70 -16.00 -12.55
C ASP A 78 -6.07 -14.51 -12.66
N CYS A 79 -5.39 -13.77 -13.55
CA CYS A 79 -5.54 -12.34 -13.70
C CYS A 79 -5.42 -11.88 -15.15
N TYR A 80 -5.76 -10.63 -15.42
CA TYR A 80 -5.51 -9.97 -16.69
C TYR A 80 -4.53 -8.81 -16.49
N LEU A 81 -3.65 -8.63 -17.46
CA LEU A 81 -2.83 -7.43 -17.62
C LEU A 81 -3.45 -6.59 -18.73
N ALA A 82 -3.92 -5.40 -18.39
CA ALA A 82 -4.41 -4.43 -19.36
C ALA A 82 -3.36 -3.33 -19.52
N VAL A 83 -2.82 -3.18 -20.74
CA VAL A 83 -1.75 -2.21 -21.03
C VAL A 83 -2.31 -1.10 -21.91
N GLN A 84 -2.05 0.14 -21.49
CA GLN A 84 -2.43 1.35 -22.20
C GLN A 84 -1.20 2.21 -22.45
N HIS A 85 -1.00 2.62 -23.69
CA HIS A 85 0.02 3.57 -24.08
C HIS A 85 -0.46 4.39 -25.28
N GLU A 86 -0.09 5.67 -25.33
CA GLU A 86 -0.52 6.57 -26.41
C GLU A 86 0.06 6.09 -27.75
N GLY A 87 -0.80 6.07 -28.78
CA GLY A 87 -0.42 5.58 -30.12
C GLY A 87 -0.53 4.06 -30.30
N TYR A 88 -0.99 3.33 -29.29
CA TYR A 88 -1.14 1.88 -29.34
C TYR A 88 -2.55 1.43 -28.98
N VAL A 89 -2.95 0.29 -29.55
CA VAL A 89 -4.20 -0.38 -29.19
C VAL A 89 -4.07 -0.93 -27.77
N THR A 90 -5.08 -0.70 -26.93
CA THR A 90 -5.10 -1.28 -25.58
C THR A 90 -5.00 -2.80 -25.66
N LEU A 91 -3.99 -3.36 -25.04
CA LEU A 91 -3.79 -4.80 -24.91
C LEU A 91 -4.42 -5.30 -23.62
N ARG A 92 -5.10 -6.45 -23.69
CA ARG A 92 -5.55 -7.19 -22.50
C ARG A 92 -5.13 -8.64 -22.64
N GLU A 93 -4.21 -9.07 -21.78
CA GLU A 93 -3.64 -10.40 -21.76
C GLU A 93 -4.00 -11.17 -20.51
N PHE A 94 -4.37 -12.42 -20.67
CA PHE A 94 -4.64 -13.33 -19.56
C PHE A 94 -3.34 -13.93 -19.04
N VAL A 95 -3.17 -13.94 -17.72
CA VAL A 95 -2.03 -14.52 -17.02
C VAL A 95 -2.53 -15.55 -16.02
N ARG A 96 -2.00 -16.76 -16.12
CA ARG A 96 -2.24 -17.83 -15.16
C ARG A 96 -0.93 -18.17 -14.48
N PRO A 97 -0.80 -17.90 -13.18
CA PRO A 97 0.38 -18.31 -12.42
C PRO A 97 0.47 -19.83 -12.40
N ASP A 98 1.62 -20.34 -12.79
CA ASP A 98 1.94 -21.74 -12.62
C ASP A 98 2.43 -22.05 -11.19
N GLY A 99 2.80 -23.29 -10.95
CA GLY A 99 3.30 -23.73 -9.64
C GLY A 99 4.67 -23.17 -9.25
N SER A 100 5.36 -22.42 -10.15
CA SER A 100 6.67 -21.82 -9.89
C SER A 100 6.61 -20.53 -9.09
N GLY A 101 5.43 -19.92 -8.98
CA GLY A 101 5.22 -18.68 -8.24
C GLY A 101 5.63 -17.41 -8.99
N HIS A 102 6.32 -17.49 -10.12
CA HIS A 102 6.69 -16.33 -10.94
C HIS A 102 6.36 -16.61 -12.42
N VAL A 103 5.67 -15.67 -13.07
CA VAL A 103 5.35 -15.74 -14.49
C VAL A 103 6.10 -14.64 -15.23
N TYR A 104 6.89 -15.03 -16.23
CA TYR A 104 7.51 -14.08 -17.13
C TYR A 104 6.65 -13.93 -18.39
N LYS A 105 6.17 -12.71 -18.67
CA LYS A 105 5.25 -12.46 -19.78
C LYS A 105 5.61 -11.16 -20.50
N ASP A 106 6.16 -11.26 -21.71
CA ASP A 106 6.31 -10.09 -22.58
C ASP A 106 4.96 -9.70 -23.19
N LEU A 107 4.70 -8.40 -23.26
CA LEU A 107 3.47 -7.82 -23.79
C LEU A 107 3.79 -7.02 -25.06
N PHE A 108 3.10 -7.34 -26.15
CA PHE A 108 3.34 -6.71 -27.44
C PHE A 108 2.17 -5.80 -27.80
N LEU A 109 2.43 -4.49 -27.86
CA LEU A 109 1.43 -3.50 -28.21
C LEU A 109 1.45 -3.27 -29.73
N ARG A 110 0.24 -3.27 -30.29
CA ARG A 110 0.05 -2.95 -31.70
C ARG A 110 -0.10 -1.44 -31.87
N PRO A 111 0.69 -0.80 -32.75
CA PRO A 111 0.46 0.61 -33.10
C PRO A 111 -0.93 0.82 -33.66
N VAL A 112 -1.57 1.92 -33.30
CA VAL A 112 -2.86 2.31 -33.90
C VAL A 112 -2.59 2.70 -35.36
N SER A 113 -2.98 1.82 -36.32
CA SER A 113 -3.01 2.21 -37.73
C SER A 113 -4.14 3.21 -37.94
N ARG A 114 -3.93 4.26 -38.76
CA ARG A 114 -4.91 5.32 -39.05
C ARG A 114 -6.23 4.82 -39.65
N ASP A 115 -6.37 3.52 -39.92
CA ASP A 115 -7.53 2.93 -40.61
C ASP A 115 -8.40 1.99 -39.78
N SER A 116 -8.15 1.80 -38.48
CA SER A 116 -8.98 0.88 -37.68
C SER A 116 -9.97 1.62 -36.78
N THR A 117 -11.15 1.91 -37.36
CA THR A 117 -12.38 2.16 -36.59
C THR A 117 -12.98 0.82 -36.15
N SER A 118 -13.22 0.69 -34.84
CA SER A 118 -14.01 -0.32 -34.12
C SER A 118 -13.28 -1.56 -33.55
N GLU A 119 -12.81 -1.43 -32.31
CA GLU A 119 -12.93 -2.50 -31.31
C GLU A 119 -13.02 -1.87 -29.92
N SER A 120 -13.86 -2.43 -29.07
CA SER A 120 -14.40 -1.90 -27.83
C SER A 120 -13.36 -1.24 -26.90
N VAL A 121 -13.16 0.04 -27.04
CA VAL A 121 -12.46 0.89 -26.09
C VAL A 121 -13.31 0.91 -24.82
N LYS A 122 -12.74 0.43 -23.68
CA LYS A 122 -13.30 0.83 -22.38
C LYS A 122 -13.41 2.36 -22.41
N PRO A 123 -14.51 2.94 -21.92
CA PRO A 123 -14.63 4.39 -21.95
C PRO A 123 -13.48 4.98 -21.14
N VAL A 124 -12.54 5.60 -21.87
CA VAL A 124 -11.55 6.50 -21.27
C VAL A 124 -12.40 7.55 -20.56
N SER A 125 -12.10 7.85 -19.31
CA SER A 125 -12.90 8.79 -18.56
C SER A 125 -12.89 10.13 -19.32
N GLU A 126 -14.01 10.85 -19.31
CA GLU A 126 -14.11 12.18 -19.94
C GLU A 126 -12.99 13.11 -19.44
N HIS A 127 -12.59 12.96 -18.19
CA HIS A 127 -11.44 13.63 -17.60
C HIS A 127 -10.12 13.29 -18.32
N GLU A 128 -9.84 12.01 -18.54
CA GLU A 128 -8.60 11.53 -19.17
C GLU A 128 -8.49 11.96 -20.64
N LEU A 129 -9.61 11.98 -21.35
CA LEU A 129 -9.70 12.52 -22.72
C LEU A 129 -9.49 14.03 -22.75
N GLY A 130 -9.87 14.73 -21.68
CA GLY A 130 -9.75 16.18 -21.57
C GLY A 130 -8.33 16.67 -21.29
N ILE A 131 -7.38 15.79 -20.90
CA ILE A 131 -6.01 16.19 -20.59
C ILE A 131 -5.21 16.49 -21.88
N PRO A 132 -4.80 17.75 -22.13
CA PRO A 132 -4.01 18.08 -23.32
C PRO A 132 -2.65 17.34 -23.30
N PRO A 133 -2.14 16.88 -24.48
CA PRO A 133 -0.86 16.17 -24.55
C PRO A 133 0.30 16.90 -23.87
N LYS A 134 0.37 18.24 -24.04
CA LYS A 134 1.40 19.06 -23.36
C LYS A 134 1.29 19.08 -21.84
N ALA A 135 0.06 18.99 -21.30
CA ALA A 135 -0.12 18.90 -19.85
C ALA A 135 0.35 17.54 -19.32
N ARG A 136 0.04 16.47 -20.06
CA ARG A 136 0.48 15.10 -19.76
C ARG A 136 2.00 15.00 -19.80
N GLU A 137 2.66 15.49 -20.85
CA GLU A 137 4.12 15.52 -20.98
C GLU A 137 4.80 16.22 -19.77
N MET A 138 4.24 17.35 -19.34
CA MET A 138 4.76 18.08 -18.17
C MET A 138 4.56 17.31 -16.87
N PHE A 139 3.42 16.65 -16.71
CA PHE A 139 3.15 15.79 -15.56
C PHE A 139 4.13 14.63 -15.49
N GLU A 140 4.32 13.89 -16.58
CA GLU A 140 5.27 12.77 -16.68
C GLU A 140 6.71 13.19 -16.37
N LYS A 141 7.16 14.34 -16.91
CA LYS A 141 8.45 14.92 -16.53
C LYS A 141 8.57 15.22 -15.05
N GLY A 142 7.48 15.70 -14.44
CA GLY A 142 7.42 15.92 -12.99
C GLY A 142 7.57 14.62 -12.22
N ILE A 143 6.85 13.58 -12.60
CA ILE A 143 6.97 12.23 -12.01
C ILE A 143 8.40 11.70 -12.17
N GLN A 144 8.98 11.79 -13.36
CA GLN A 144 10.35 11.35 -13.61
C GLN A 144 11.36 12.06 -12.68
N LEU A 145 11.22 13.36 -12.48
CA LEU A 145 12.10 14.12 -11.56
C LEU A 145 11.98 13.63 -10.11
N VAL A 146 10.78 13.24 -9.66
CA VAL A 146 10.58 12.65 -8.34
C VAL A 146 11.24 11.28 -8.23
N VAL A 147 10.92 10.39 -9.18
CA VAL A 147 11.31 8.97 -9.10
C VAL A 147 12.80 8.76 -9.33
N GLU A 148 13.35 9.35 -10.40
CA GLU A 148 14.73 9.08 -10.79
C GLU A 148 15.75 9.97 -10.06
N LYS A 149 15.36 11.22 -9.72
CA LYS A 149 16.31 12.24 -9.24
C LYS A 149 16.01 12.77 -7.85
N SER A 150 14.86 12.42 -7.27
CA SER A 150 14.37 13.04 -6.02
C SER A 150 14.36 14.57 -6.09
N ASP A 151 14.26 15.15 -7.32
CA ASP A 151 14.19 16.59 -7.53
C ASP A 151 12.76 17.10 -7.35
N TYR A 152 12.35 17.24 -6.10
CA TYR A 152 11.02 17.71 -5.75
C TYR A 152 10.75 19.16 -6.19
N ARG A 153 11.77 20.04 -6.24
CA ARG A 153 11.60 21.42 -6.73
C ARG A 153 11.34 21.45 -8.22
N GLY A 154 12.12 20.72 -8.98
CA GLY A 154 11.91 20.57 -10.42
C GLY A 154 10.56 19.95 -10.72
N ALA A 155 10.14 18.94 -9.95
CA ALA A 155 8.85 18.30 -10.09
C ALA A 155 7.69 19.29 -9.86
N VAL A 156 7.70 20.06 -8.77
CA VAL A 156 6.70 21.12 -8.50
C VAL A 156 6.60 22.10 -9.66
N ALA A 157 7.72 22.52 -10.23
CA ALA A 157 7.71 23.42 -11.40
C ALA A 157 7.04 22.77 -12.63
N GLN A 158 7.26 21.47 -12.88
CA GLN A 158 6.61 20.75 -13.99
C GLN A 158 5.12 20.55 -13.73
N PHE A 159 4.71 20.14 -12.52
CA PHE A 159 3.30 20.00 -12.16
C PHE A 159 2.56 21.35 -12.27
N THR A 160 3.18 22.45 -11.85
CA THR A 160 2.62 23.81 -12.02
C THR A 160 2.38 24.13 -13.49
N ARG A 161 3.30 23.76 -14.38
CA ARG A 161 3.12 23.95 -15.84
C ARG A 161 2.03 23.07 -16.39
N ALA A 162 1.92 21.80 -15.92
CA ALA A 162 0.84 20.90 -16.32
C ALA A 162 -0.52 21.47 -15.93
N ILE A 163 -0.67 21.94 -14.70
CA ILE A 163 -1.86 22.58 -14.15
C ILE A 163 -2.21 23.87 -14.92
N ALA A 164 -1.22 24.66 -15.29
CA ALA A 164 -1.45 25.86 -16.11
C ALA A 164 -2.02 25.54 -17.51
N LYS A 165 -1.73 24.34 -18.04
CA LYS A 165 -2.31 23.84 -19.31
C LYS A 165 -3.66 23.16 -19.13
N TYR A 166 -3.89 22.55 -17.99
CA TYR A 166 -5.14 21.85 -17.64
C TYR A 166 -5.50 22.08 -16.16
N PRO A 167 -6.25 23.13 -15.84
CA PRO A 167 -6.56 23.51 -14.46
C PRO A 167 -7.34 22.46 -13.66
N SER A 168 -8.01 21.52 -14.34
CA SER A 168 -8.73 20.41 -13.69
C SER A 168 -7.89 19.16 -13.49
N TYR A 169 -6.57 19.24 -13.69
CA TYR A 169 -5.66 18.09 -13.59
C TYR A 169 -5.42 17.70 -12.13
N TYR A 170 -6.40 17.01 -11.52
CA TYR A 170 -6.36 16.67 -10.09
C TYR A 170 -5.18 15.76 -9.73
N GLU A 171 -4.73 14.86 -10.62
CA GLU A 171 -3.54 14.02 -10.39
C GLU A 171 -2.26 14.87 -10.28
N ALA A 172 -2.16 15.92 -11.10
CA ALA A 172 -1.02 16.84 -11.03
C ALA A 172 -1.02 17.66 -9.72
N TYR A 173 -2.19 18.03 -9.21
CA TYR A 173 -2.31 18.64 -7.89
C TYR A 173 -1.89 17.68 -6.77
N ALA A 174 -2.30 16.41 -6.82
CA ALA A 174 -1.89 15.42 -5.83
C ALA A 174 -0.38 15.19 -5.83
N ALA A 175 0.21 14.96 -7.01
CA ALA A 175 1.64 14.78 -7.17
C ALA A 175 2.45 16.03 -6.72
N MET A 176 1.93 17.23 -7.01
CA MET A 176 2.51 18.49 -6.54
C MET A 176 2.47 18.56 -5.01
N GLY A 177 1.36 18.21 -4.39
CA GLY A 177 1.20 18.17 -2.94
C GLY A 177 2.20 17.23 -2.27
N LEU A 178 2.40 16.03 -2.81
CA LEU A 178 3.44 15.11 -2.33
C LEU A 178 4.84 15.69 -2.42
N ALA A 179 5.19 16.30 -3.56
CA ALA A 179 6.50 16.93 -3.76
C ALA A 179 6.71 18.09 -2.79
N GLN A 180 5.70 18.92 -2.56
CA GLN A 180 5.73 20.03 -1.58
C GLN A 180 5.90 19.51 -0.15
N ASN A 181 5.22 18.43 0.22
CA ASN A 181 5.39 17.79 1.53
C ASN A 181 6.83 17.29 1.73
N ARG A 182 7.44 16.70 0.69
CA ARG A 182 8.85 16.29 0.72
C ARG A 182 9.82 17.47 0.86
N LEU A 183 9.44 18.64 0.38
CA LEU A 183 10.19 19.90 0.56
C LEU A 183 9.98 20.55 1.93
N GLY A 184 9.06 20.03 2.75
CA GLY A 184 8.71 20.59 4.05
C GLY A 184 7.69 21.73 3.99
N ASP A 185 7.14 22.04 2.82
CA ASP A 185 6.08 23.05 2.67
C ASP A 185 4.71 22.42 2.91
N ALA A 186 4.41 22.18 4.17
CA ALA A 186 3.19 21.49 4.57
C ALA A 186 1.91 22.28 4.20
N ALA A 187 1.96 23.61 4.22
CA ALA A 187 0.80 24.44 3.91
C ALA A 187 0.46 24.36 2.41
N ALA A 188 1.46 24.46 1.54
CA ALA A 188 1.27 24.31 0.10
C ALA A 188 0.85 22.87 -0.25
N ALA A 189 1.42 21.86 0.41
CA ALA A 189 1.05 20.46 0.23
C ALA A 189 -0.43 20.22 0.58
N GLU A 190 -0.88 20.71 1.73
CA GLU A 190 -2.29 20.60 2.13
C GLU A 190 -3.22 21.26 1.10
N ALA A 191 -2.88 22.47 0.66
CA ALA A 191 -3.68 23.21 -0.32
C ALA A 191 -3.78 22.45 -1.66
N SER A 192 -2.67 21.88 -2.13
CA SER A 192 -2.61 21.12 -3.38
C SER A 192 -3.41 19.82 -3.28
N LEU A 193 -3.27 19.06 -2.20
CA LEU A 193 -4.01 17.81 -1.98
C LEU A 193 -5.51 18.06 -1.84
N ARG A 194 -5.93 19.10 -1.10
CA ARG A 194 -7.33 19.50 -1.00
C ARG A 194 -7.90 19.90 -2.36
N LYS A 195 -7.12 20.61 -3.18
CA LYS A 195 -7.56 20.97 -4.53
C LYS A 195 -7.72 19.76 -5.43
N SER A 196 -6.85 18.78 -5.32
CA SER A 196 -7.00 17.49 -6.01
C SER A 196 -8.30 16.78 -5.62
N ILE A 197 -8.59 16.69 -4.32
CA ILE A 197 -9.82 16.07 -3.80
C ILE A 197 -11.06 16.80 -4.32
N GLU A 198 -11.07 18.14 -4.26
CA GLU A 198 -12.18 18.97 -4.77
C GLU A 198 -12.43 18.73 -6.26
N LEU A 199 -11.38 18.81 -7.09
CA LEU A 199 -11.49 18.66 -8.54
C LEU A 199 -11.90 17.27 -9.00
N SER A 200 -11.55 16.24 -8.23
CA SER A 200 -11.98 14.86 -8.49
C SER A 200 -13.38 14.54 -7.95
N ALA A 201 -14.12 15.53 -7.46
CA ALA A 201 -15.40 15.33 -6.78
C ALA A 201 -15.31 14.27 -5.67
N GLU A 202 -14.18 14.27 -4.93
CA GLU A 202 -13.87 13.36 -3.83
C GLU A 202 -13.81 11.86 -4.23
N ASN A 203 -13.48 11.55 -5.48
CA ASN A 203 -13.35 10.18 -5.97
C ASN A 203 -11.88 9.73 -6.15
N TYR A 204 -10.90 10.63 -5.98
CA TYR A 204 -9.49 10.29 -6.13
C TYR A 204 -8.88 9.88 -4.79
N SER A 205 -8.99 8.59 -4.47
CA SER A 205 -8.54 8.00 -3.19
C SER A 205 -7.07 8.29 -2.87
N GLN A 206 -6.18 8.36 -3.88
CA GLN A 206 -4.77 8.62 -3.65
C GLN A 206 -4.53 9.97 -2.96
N ALA A 207 -5.19 11.05 -3.40
CA ALA A 207 -5.04 12.36 -2.77
C ALA A 207 -5.55 12.38 -1.32
N MET A 208 -6.63 11.64 -1.04
CA MET A 208 -7.15 11.50 0.33
C MET A 208 -6.21 10.71 1.24
N ILE A 209 -5.60 9.62 0.72
CA ILE A 209 -4.59 8.84 1.45
C ILE A 209 -3.38 9.72 1.78
N ASP A 210 -2.88 10.47 0.80
CA ASP A 210 -1.69 11.30 0.97
C ASP A 210 -1.95 12.45 1.97
N LEU A 211 -3.15 13.03 1.94
CA LEU A 211 -3.56 14.05 2.91
C LEU A 211 -3.75 13.47 4.30
N ALA A 212 -4.36 12.27 4.42
CA ALA A 212 -4.51 11.58 5.70
C ALA A 212 -3.14 11.22 6.31
N SER A 213 -2.23 10.70 5.50
CA SER A 213 -0.86 10.40 5.91
C SER A 213 -0.11 11.64 6.40
N MET A 214 -0.26 12.75 5.68
CA MET A 214 0.32 14.03 6.09
C MET A 214 -0.25 14.50 7.44
N TYR A 215 -1.56 14.44 7.64
CA TYR A 215 -2.20 14.80 8.91
C TYR A 215 -1.77 13.88 10.06
N ASN A 216 -1.66 12.57 9.82
CA ASN A 216 -1.14 11.62 10.79
C ASN A 216 0.30 11.98 11.21
N GLY A 217 1.17 12.32 10.24
CA GLY A 217 2.53 12.79 10.51
C GLY A 217 2.59 14.10 11.32
N GLN A 218 1.59 14.96 11.16
CA GLN A 218 1.42 16.22 11.92
C GLN A 218 0.68 16.01 13.25
N LYS A 219 0.32 14.79 13.63
CA LYS A 219 -0.52 14.46 14.79
C LYS A 219 -1.93 15.06 14.75
N ARG A 220 -2.40 15.44 13.58
CA ARG A 220 -3.77 15.92 13.31
C ARG A 220 -4.70 14.73 13.05
N PHE A 221 -4.76 13.81 13.99
CA PHE A 221 -5.43 12.51 13.84
C PHE A 221 -6.94 12.64 13.58
N ALA A 222 -7.58 13.64 14.18
CA ALA A 222 -9.01 13.91 13.95
C ALA A 222 -9.31 14.38 12.51
N ASP A 223 -8.34 15.01 11.83
CA ASP A 223 -8.48 15.42 10.44
C ASP A 223 -8.18 14.25 9.47
N ALA A 224 -7.31 13.32 9.87
CA ALA A 224 -6.94 12.13 9.06
C ALA A 224 -8.06 11.07 9.03
N GLU A 225 -8.77 10.85 10.14
CA GLU A 225 -9.78 9.81 10.28
C GLU A 225 -10.88 9.87 9.20
N PRO A 226 -11.57 11.01 8.96
CA PRO A 226 -12.65 11.08 7.98
C PRO A 226 -12.17 10.80 6.55
N LEU A 227 -10.96 11.23 6.19
CA LEU A 227 -10.36 10.96 4.88
C LEU A 227 -10.13 9.46 4.69
N SER A 228 -9.51 8.81 5.68
CA SER A 228 -9.24 7.37 5.63
C SER A 228 -10.52 6.54 5.56
N ARG A 229 -11.56 6.91 6.34
CA ARG A 229 -12.87 6.26 6.26
C ARG A 229 -13.52 6.42 4.89
N LYS A 230 -13.37 7.59 4.27
CA LYS A 230 -13.89 7.83 2.93
C LYS A 230 -13.17 6.99 1.88
N VAL A 231 -11.85 6.86 1.96
CA VAL A 231 -11.07 5.94 1.10
C VAL A 231 -11.58 4.51 1.21
N ILE A 232 -11.81 4.02 2.43
CA ILE A 232 -12.33 2.67 2.66
C ILE A 232 -13.76 2.51 2.11
N ALA A 233 -14.58 3.55 2.18
CA ALA A 233 -15.93 3.53 1.61
C ALA A 233 -15.92 3.48 0.07
N LEU A 234 -14.93 4.10 -0.57
CA LEU A 234 -14.73 4.05 -2.03
C LEU A 234 -14.10 2.73 -2.47
N ASP A 235 -13.18 2.20 -1.68
CA ASP A 235 -12.48 0.95 -1.94
C ASP A 235 -12.19 0.23 -0.62
N ALA A 236 -13.02 -0.77 -0.32
CA ALA A 236 -12.87 -1.59 0.89
C ALA A 236 -11.57 -2.42 0.90
N SER A 237 -10.93 -2.63 -0.26
CA SER A 237 -9.65 -3.33 -0.40
C SER A 237 -8.44 -2.42 -0.26
N SER A 238 -8.62 -1.13 0.04
CA SER A 238 -7.54 -0.17 0.24
C SER A 238 -6.79 -0.44 1.55
N TRP A 239 -5.72 -1.23 1.49
CA TRP A 239 -4.86 -1.46 2.67
C TRP A 239 -4.28 -0.15 3.23
N ARG A 240 -3.96 0.84 2.35
CA ARG A 240 -3.46 2.15 2.78
C ARG A 240 -4.53 2.95 3.52
N GLY A 241 -5.77 2.91 3.04
CA GLY A 241 -6.90 3.53 3.75
C GLY A 241 -7.07 2.94 5.15
N GLN A 242 -7.01 1.62 5.28
CA GLN A 242 -7.07 0.90 6.56
C GLN A 242 -5.86 1.24 7.46
N TYR A 243 -4.66 1.28 6.90
CA TYR A 243 -3.45 1.64 7.65
C TYR A 243 -3.50 3.08 8.18
N GLU A 244 -3.83 4.06 7.34
CA GLU A 244 -3.93 5.46 7.76
C GLU A 244 -5.05 5.68 8.80
N LEU A 245 -6.16 4.93 8.68
CA LEU A 245 -7.21 4.92 9.70
C LEU A 245 -6.69 4.37 11.03
N ALA A 246 -5.95 3.26 11.01
CA ALA A 246 -5.37 2.67 12.20
C ALA A 246 -4.38 3.63 12.90
N VAL A 247 -3.56 4.34 12.14
CA VAL A 247 -2.64 5.36 12.68
C VAL A 247 -3.43 6.52 13.32
N ALA A 248 -4.47 7.01 12.64
CA ALA A 248 -5.32 8.09 13.15
C ALA A 248 -6.04 7.69 14.45
N LEU A 249 -6.60 6.48 14.51
CA LEU A 249 -7.27 5.94 15.69
C LEU A 249 -6.29 5.70 16.85
N SER A 250 -5.09 5.20 16.55
CA SER A 250 -4.01 5.03 17.52
C SER A 250 -3.62 6.35 18.16
N GLY A 251 -3.44 7.40 17.36
CA GLY A 251 -3.13 8.73 17.85
C GLY A 251 -4.23 9.37 18.68
N GLN A 252 -5.49 8.93 18.50
CA GLN A 252 -6.65 9.30 19.32
C GLN A 252 -6.83 8.36 20.53
N GLN A 253 -5.89 7.45 20.81
CA GLN A 253 -5.93 6.46 21.88
C GLN A 253 -7.11 5.45 21.78
N ARG A 254 -7.71 5.32 20.61
CA ARG A 254 -8.77 4.34 20.30
C ARG A 254 -8.14 3.02 19.87
N PHE A 255 -7.31 2.44 20.73
CA PHE A 255 -6.41 1.33 20.39
C PHE A 255 -7.12 0.08 19.87
N LYS A 256 -8.27 -0.30 20.45
CA LYS A 256 -9.01 -1.49 19.99
C LYS A 256 -9.56 -1.33 18.56
N GLU A 257 -10.04 -0.15 18.22
CA GLU A 257 -10.49 0.17 16.86
C GLU A 257 -9.31 0.23 15.89
N ALA A 258 -8.18 0.79 16.36
CA ALA A 258 -6.95 0.83 15.59
C ALA A 258 -6.44 -0.58 15.26
N VAL A 259 -6.50 -1.54 16.21
CA VAL A 259 -6.16 -2.95 15.97
C VAL A 259 -7.04 -3.54 14.87
N THR A 260 -8.34 -3.28 14.88
CA THR A 260 -9.26 -3.78 13.83
C THR A 260 -8.83 -3.28 12.44
N SER A 261 -8.58 -1.99 12.30
CA SER A 261 -8.16 -1.40 11.01
C SER A 261 -6.76 -1.86 10.60
N ALA A 262 -5.80 -1.95 11.54
CA ALA A 262 -4.46 -2.44 11.25
C ALA A 262 -4.46 -3.93 10.84
N THR A 263 -5.32 -4.74 11.47
CA THR A 263 -5.52 -6.15 11.07
C THR A 263 -6.07 -6.24 9.65
N ALA A 264 -7.07 -5.44 9.30
CA ALA A 264 -7.59 -5.38 7.94
C ALA A 264 -6.50 -4.94 6.93
N ALA A 265 -5.65 -3.97 7.29
CA ALA A 265 -4.53 -3.56 6.46
C ALA A 265 -3.50 -4.70 6.25
N ARG A 266 -3.20 -5.47 7.31
CA ARG A 266 -2.33 -6.65 7.26
C ARG A 266 -2.92 -7.72 6.34
N ASP A 267 -4.19 -8.03 6.49
CA ASP A 267 -4.85 -9.10 5.71
C ASP A 267 -4.92 -8.75 4.23
N LEU A 268 -5.03 -7.46 3.90
CA LEU A 268 -4.96 -6.96 2.51
C LEU A 268 -3.53 -6.88 1.96
N LYS A 269 -2.52 -6.68 2.81
CA LYS A 269 -1.11 -6.58 2.41
C LYS A 269 -0.17 -7.19 3.47
N PRO A 270 -0.06 -8.54 3.50
CA PRO A 270 0.68 -9.26 4.55
C PRO A 270 2.19 -9.04 4.53
N GLU A 271 2.78 -8.62 3.41
CA GLU A 271 4.23 -8.36 3.28
C GLU A 271 4.64 -6.92 3.64
N ASN A 272 3.79 -6.16 4.33
CA ASN A 272 4.07 -4.76 4.66
C ASN A 272 4.59 -4.61 6.11
N PRO A 273 5.92 -4.42 6.34
CA PRO A 273 6.49 -4.34 7.68
C PRO A 273 5.90 -3.22 8.56
N PRO A 274 5.64 -2.00 8.07
CA PRO A 274 5.00 -0.94 8.85
C PRO A 274 3.69 -1.35 9.53
N VAL A 275 2.89 -2.23 8.91
CA VAL A 275 1.61 -2.69 9.48
C VAL A 275 1.85 -3.55 10.71
N TYR A 276 2.83 -4.47 10.67
CA TYR A 276 3.19 -5.31 11.81
C TYR A 276 3.79 -4.48 12.95
N LEU A 277 4.60 -3.48 12.63
CA LEU A 277 5.13 -2.58 13.64
C LEU A 277 4.03 -1.78 14.33
N LEU A 278 3.01 -1.35 13.57
CA LEU A 278 1.83 -0.69 14.12
C LEU A 278 1.04 -1.65 15.01
N LEU A 279 0.72 -2.85 14.55
CA LEU A 279 0.01 -3.88 15.32
C LEU A 279 0.78 -4.23 16.60
N TYR A 280 2.08 -4.43 16.52
CA TYR A 280 2.94 -4.67 17.67
C TYR A 280 2.77 -3.59 18.75
N ASN A 281 2.86 -2.32 18.36
CA ASN A 281 2.69 -1.22 19.30
C ASN A 281 1.25 -1.17 19.87
N LEU A 282 0.24 -1.38 19.03
CA LEU A 282 -1.16 -1.39 19.45
C LEU A 282 -1.46 -2.51 20.44
N HIS A 283 -0.97 -3.73 20.19
CA HIS A 283 -1.17 -4.87 21.09
C HIS A 283 -0.46 -4.65 22.45
N ILE A 284 0.70 -3.98 22.47
CA ILE A 284 1.31 -3.56 23.74
C ILE A 284 0.38 -2.60 24.49
N HIS A 285 -0.22 -1.62 23.82
CA HIS A 285 -1.11 -0.64 24.47
C HIS A 285 -2.41 -1.26 25.02
N ILE A 286 -2.89 -2.35 24.44
CA ILE A 286 -4.05 -3.08 24.96
C ILE A 286 -3.68 -4.28 25.84
N GLU A 287 -2.38 -4.41 26.16
CA GLU A 287 -1.80 -5.47 27.00
C GLU A 287 -1.99 -6.90 26.44
N ASP A 288 -2.20 -7.03 25.12
CA ASP A 288 -2.22 -8.31 24.42
C ASP A 288 -0.79 -8.71 24.02
N TYR A 289 0.01 -9.11 25.03
CA TYR A 289 1.41 -9.45 24.83
C TYR A 289 1.64 -10.67 23.91
N PRO A 290 0.79 -11.72 23.95
CA PRO A 290 0.94 -12.82 22.99
C PRO A 290 0.80 -12.35 21.53
N ALA A 291 -0.19 -11.53 21.21
CA ALA A 291 -0.35 -10.98 19.88
C ALA A 291 0.82 -10.03 19.51
N ALA A 292 1.25 -9.17 20.44
CA ALA A 292 2.41 -8.31 20.23
C ALA A 292 3.67 -9.10 19.86
N LEU A 293 3.95 -10.21 20.57
CA LEU A 293 5.11 -11.07 20.26
C LEU A 293 5.01 -11.67 18.85
N CYS A 294 3.82 -12.12 18.44
CA CYS A 294 3.59 -12.62 17.08
C CYS A 294 3.84 -11.54 16.01
N ASP A 295 3.38 -10.31 16.25
CA ASP A 295 3.61 -9.21 15.31
C ASP A 295 5.08 -8.79 15.25
N ALA A 296 5.78 -8.85 16.40
CA ALA A 296 7.23 -8.61 16.44
C ALA A 296 7.99 -9.64 15.59
N ASP A 297 7.65 -10.93 15.72
CA ASP A 297 8.26 -12.00 14.93
C ASP A 297 7.99 -11.79 13.43
N ALA A 298 6.76 -11.46 13.05
CA ALA A 298 6.39 -11.17 11.68
C ALA A 298 7.14 -9.95 11.11
N TYR A 299 7.24 -8.87 11.90
CA TYR A 299 8.03 -7.69 11.52
C TYR A 299 9.51 -8.05 11.30
N LEU A 300 10.13 -8.77 12.24
CA LEU A 300 11.53 -9.15 12.17
C LEU A 300 11.84 -10.14 11.04
N LYS A 301 10.88 -10.99 10.66
CA LYS A 301 11.00 -11.86 9.49
C LYS A 301 11.09 -11.04 8.20
N LEU A 302 10.29 -9.95 8.08
CA LEU A 302 10.26 -9.08 6.90
C LEU A 302 11.40 -8.05 6.89
N THR A 303 11.84 -7.62 8.07
CA THR A 303 12.89 -6.60 8.25
C THR A 303 13.84 -7.03 9.34
N PRO A 304 14.79 -7.95 9.04
CA PRO A 304 15.66 -8.53 10.06
C PRO A 304 16.71 -7.55 10.58
N ASP A 305 17.06 -6.50 9.85
CA ASP A 305 18.17 -5.60 10.15
C ASP A 305 17.71 -4.14 10.37
N GLY A 306 18.58 -3.38 11.05
CA GLY A 306 18.39 -1.95 11.26
C GLY A 306 17.94 -1.58 12.68
N ALA A 307 18.09 -0.29 13.02
CA ALA A 307 17.85 0.24 14.35
C ALA A 307 16.44 -0.02 14.92
N THR A 308 15.43 -0.11 14.05
CA THR A 308 14.07 -0.44 14.46
C THR A 308 13.94 -1.92 14.81
N ALA A 309 14.53 -2.82 14.01
CA ALA A 309 14.57 -4.25 14.30
C ALA A 309 15.27 -4.54 15.63
N ASP A 310 16.38 -3.84 15.92
CA ASP A 310 17.09 -4.00 17.19
C ASP A 310 16.25 -3.54 18.39
N ARG A 311 15.51 -2.45 18.24
CA ARG A 311 14.57 -1.99 19.28
C ARG A 311 13.43 -2.98 19.50
N VAL A 312 12.87 -3.53 18.42
CA VAL A 312 11.80 -4.53 18.50
C VAL A 312 12.32 -5.79 19.21
N ARG A 313 13.49 -6.33 18.86
CA ARG A 313 14.11 -7.49 19.54
C ARG A 313 14.30 -7.24 21.04
N LYS A 314 14.89 -6.10 21.39
CA LYS A 314 15.13 -5.74 22.78
C LYS A 314 13.84 -5.66 23.59
N MET A 315 12.80 -5.06 23.04
CA MET A 315 11.51 -4.95 23.70
C MET A 315 10.82 -6.32 23.80
N GLN A 316 10.91 -7.14 22.75
CA GLN A 316 10.40 -8.51 22.72
C GLN A 316 11.01 -9.36 23.85
N GLU A 317 12.33 -9.29 24.04
CA GLU A 317 13.01 -9.97 25.15
C GLU A 317 12.52 -9.48 26.52
N GLN A 318 12.28 -8.18 26.66
CA GLN A 318 11.75 -7.60 27.91
C GLN A 318 10.33 -8.10 28.20
N ILE A 319 9.46 -8.13 27.20
CA ILE A 319 8.10 -8.64 27.33
C ILE A 319 8.14 -10.14 27.71
N GLN A 320 8.95 -10.95 27.03
CA GLN A 320 9.09 -12.38 27.32
C GLN A 320 9.57 -12.63 28.77
N LYS A 321 10.59 -11.91 29.24
CA LYS A 321 11.08 -12.01 30.60
C LYS A 321 10.02 -11.60 31.62
N ALA A 322 9.31 -10.53 31.35
CA ALA A 322 8.27 -10.03 32.24
C ALA A 322 7.08 -11.00 32.35
N VAL A 323 6.62 -11.56 31.22
CA VAL A 323 5.57 -12.58 31.19
C VAL A 323 6.01 -13.84 31.96
N GLN A 324 7.27 -14.27 31.80
CA GLN A 324 7.83 -15.42 32.54
C GLN A 324 7.95 -15.16 34.05
N SER A 325 8.39 -13.96 34.46
CA SER A 325 8.61 -13.61 35.87
C SER A 325 7.31 -13.36 36.65
N ALA A 326 6.27 -12.93 35.98
CA ALA A 326 4.99 -12.58 36.58
C ALA A 326 4.06 -13.79 36.80
N GLY A 327 4.50 -15.02 36.48
CA GLY A 327 3.65 -16.22 36.60
C GLY A 327 2.38 -16.10 35.78
N GLY A 328 2.39 -15.30 34.71
CA GLY A 328 1.25 -15.01 33.84
C GLY A 328 0.61 -13.63 34.06
N ASN A 329 1.09 -12.80 34.97
CA ASN A 329 0.61 -11.41 35.11
C ASN A 329 1.59 -10.43 34.43
N PRO A 330 1.13 -9.62 33.47
CA PRO A 330 2.00 -8.75 32.68
C PRO A 330 2.45 -7.49 33.45
N PRO A 331 3.61 -6.90 33.10
CA PRO A 331 4.06 -5.63 33.66
C PRO A 331 3.19 -4.46 33.15
N SER A 332 3.08 -3.41 33.97
CA SER A 332 2.50 -2.13 33.55
C SER A 332 3.28 -1.54 32.36
N SER A 333 2.54 -1.00 31.38
CA SER A 333 3.05 -0.46 30.11
C SER A 333 4.30 0.42 30.30
N PRO A 334 5.40 0.19 29.55
CA PRO A 334 6.54 1.10 29.55
C PRO A 334 6.11 2.43 28.90
N GLN A 335 6.38 3.52 29.62
CA GLN A 335 6.23 4.87 29.05
C GLN A 335 7.29 5.06 27.95
N MET A 336 6.87 5.27 26.73
CA MET A 336 7.71 5.71 25.59
C MET A 336 7.69 7.22 25.47
#